data_549d041160de3c47efba715e8bade2c7
#
_entry.id   549d041160de3c47efba715e8bade2c7
#
_cell.length_a   1.000
_cell.length_b   1.000
_cell.length_c   1.000
_cell.angle_alpha   90.00
_cell.angle_beta   90.00
_cell.angle_gamma   90.00
#
_symmetry.space_group_name_H-M   'P 1'
#
loop_
_entity.id
_entity.type
_entity.pdbx_description
1 polymer ?
#
loop_
_entity_poly.entity_id
_entity_poly.type
_entity_poly.pdbx_seq_one_letter_code
_entity_poly.pdbx_strand_id
1 'polypeptide(L)'
;SMKRFYKSVSVGDGNAVLLDGRLLKTPRGAALDLPSNALAEAIAEEWRAQGEEIDPQAMPLTKLANTAIDGVTPRREEVIAEIAAFAKHDHLCYRTDTPAELLRRQSEAWDPLLDWAAKRYGAPLVPVKGITSVAQPETSIGALRNAVETLDPFALSALGLSVTSAVLVI
;
A
#
# COMPACT_ATOMS: atom_id res chain seq x y z
N SER A 1 -11.46 24.30 -2.35
CA SER A 1 -11.94 23.66 -1.10
C SER A 1 -13.46 23.55 -1.14
N MET A 2 -14.01 22.56 -0.49
CA MET A 2 -15.45 22.31 -0.42
C MET A 2 -15.90 22.60 1.02
N LYS A 3 -16.94 23.44 1.18
CA LYS A 3 -17.52 23.70 2.50
C LYS A 3 -18.08 22.41 3.10
N ARG A 4 -17.91 22.25 4.41
CA ARG A 4 -18.52 21.14 5.16
C ARG A 4 -20.04 21.22 5.03
N PHE A 5 -20.66 20.15 4.56
CA PHE A 5 -22.09 20.07 4.22
C PHE A 5 -22.88 19.16 5.18
N TYR A 6 -22.24 18.65 6.23
CA TYR A 6 -22.82 17.74 7.24
C TYR A 6 -22.52 18.26 8.65
N LYS A 7 -23.32 17.82 9.62
CA LYS A 7 -23.20 18.17 11.04
C LYS A 7 -22.73 17.00 11.88
N SER A 8 -23.22 15.77 11.57
CA SER A 8 -22.93 14.57 12.32
C SER A 8 -22.26 13.50 11.47
N VAL A 9 -21.38 12.71 12.10
CA VAL A 9 -20.72 11.56 11.50
C VAL A 9 -20.91 10.37 12.41
N SER A 10 -21.38 9.26 11.88
CA SER A 10 -21.57 8.01 12.62
C SER A 10 -21.15 6.81 11.80
N VAL A 11 -20.93 5.69 12.47
CA VAL A 11 -20.73 4.38 11.83
C VAL A 11 -22.00 3.57 12.07
N GLY A 12 -22.56 3.03 11.01
CA GLY A 12 -23.76 2.19 11.02
C GLY A 12 -23.43 0.73 10.77
N ASP A 13 -24.47 -0.05 10.55
CA ASP A 13 -24.36 -1.49 10.25
C ASP A 13 -23.50 -1.73 9.00
N GLY A 14 -22.77 -2.86 8.98
CA GLY A 14 -21.91 -3.22 7.85
C GLY A 14 -20.70 -2.30 7.65
N ASN A 15 -20.20 -1.69 8.73
CA ASN A 15 -19.07 -0.76 8.69
C ASN A 15 -19.31 0.50 7.83
N ALA A 16 -20.57 0.90 7.63
CA ALA A 16 -20.92 2.05 6.82
C ALA A 16 -20.65 3.37 7.56
N VAL A 17 -19.91 4.28 6.94
CA VAL A 17 -19.75 5.66 7.44
C VAL A 17 -20.92 6.50 6.94
N LEU A 18 -21.55 7.23 7.86
CA LEU A 18 -22.75 8.03 7.60
C LEU A 18 -22.47 9.50 7.92
N LEU A 19 -22.85 10.39 6.99
CA LEU A 19 -22.88 11.83 7.17
C LEU A 19 -24.34 12.28 7.25
N ASP A 20 -24.78 12.78 8.39
CA ASP A 20 -26.17 13.10 8.69
C ASP A 20 -27.15 11.96 8.33
N GLY A 21 -26.76 10.71 8.65
CA GLY A 21 -27.53 9.51 8.37
C GLY A 21 -27.50 9.04 6.91
N ARG A 22 -26.78 9.70 6.02
CA ARG A 22 -26.60 9.31 4.61
C ARG A 22 -25.30 8.60 4.40
N LEU A 23 -25.29 7.51 3.63
CA LEU A 23 -24.10 6.75 3.31
C LEU A 23 -23.03 7.63 2.62
N LEU A 24 -21.83 7.60 3.17
CA LEU A 24 -20.66 8.14 2.51
C LEU A 24 -20.36 7.28 1.27
N LYS A 25 -20.14 7.95 0.14
CA LYS A 25 -19.81 7.31 -1.14
C LYS A 25 -18.44 7.75 -1.61
N THR A 26 -17.84 6.93 -2.42
CA THR A 26 -16.60 7.29 -3.12
C THR A 26 -16.85 8.43 -4.13
N PRO A 27 -15.80 9.09 -4.64
CA PRO A 27 -15.94 10.12 -5.67
C PRO A 27 -16.62 9.62 -6.95
N ARG A 28 -16.54 8.31 -7.26
CA ARG A 28 -17.26 7.70 -8.40
C ARG A 28 -18.66 7.23 -8.06
N GLY A 29 -19.13 7.47 -6.82
CA GLY A 29 -20.50 7.15 -6.40
C GLY A 29 -20.71 5.73 -5.91
N ALA A 30 -19.66 4.92 -5.80
CA ALA A 30 -19.72 3.59 -5.21
C ALA A 30 -19.98 3.66 -3.70
N ALA A 31 -20.54 2.60 -3.11
CA ALA A 31 -20.63 2.46 -1.66
C ALA A 31 -19.21 2.36 -1.07
N LEU A 32 -18.97 3.04 0.06
CA LEU A 32 -17.75 2.91 0.82
C LEU A 32 -17.85 1.64 1.69
N ASP A 33 -17.67 0.49 1.05
CA ASP A 33 -17.73 -0.83 1.69
C ASP A 33 -16.37 -1.11 2.36
N LEU A 34 -16.35 -1.07 3.68
CA LEU A 34 -15.12 -1.14 4.46
C LEU A 34 -14.95 -2.51 5.13
N PRO A 35 -13.73 -3.09 5.12
CA PRO A 35 -13.48 -4.46 5.58
C PRO A 35 -13.57 -4.63 7.10
N SER A 36 -13.58 -3.55 7.88
CA SER A 36 -13.64 -3.64 9.33
C SER A 36 -14.25 -2.39 9.98
N ASN A 37 -14.86 -2.58 11.14
CA ASN A 37 -15.39 -1.50 11.96
C ASN A 37 -14.27 -0.54 12.41
N ALA A 38 -13.07 -1.06 12.71
CA ALA A 38 -11.93 -0.23 13.09
C ALA A 38 -11.55 0.76 12.00
N LEU A 39 -11.54 0.35 10.72
CA LEU A 39 -11.28 1.25 9.61
C LEU A 39 -12.42 2.25 9.41
N ALA A 40 -13.67 1.81 9.58
CA ALA A 40 -14.85 2.68 9.48
C ALA A 40 -14.81 3.79 10.54
N GLU A 41 -14.50 3.45 11.80
CA GLU A 41 -14.37 4.46 12.88
C GLU A 41 -13.20 5.41 12.63
N ALA A 42 -12.07 4.91 12.17
CA ALA A 42 -10.92 5.76 11.83
C ALA A 42 -11.24 6.75 10.69
N ILE A 43 -11.94 6.30 9.66
CA ILE A 43 -12.43 7.17 8.58
C ILE A 43 -13.48 8.16 9.12
N ALA A 44 -14.43 7.70 9.94
CA ALA A 44 -15.41 8.58 10.56
C ALA A 44 -14.74 9.68 11.38
N GLU A 45 -13.63 9.39 12.06
CA GLU A 45 -12.87 10.39 12.81
C GLU A 45 -12.20 11.42 11.90
N GLU A 46 -11.65 11.01 10.76
CA GLU A 46 -11.14 11.95 9.75
C GLU A 46 -12.24 12.95 9.32
N TRP A 47 -13.48 12.48 9.12
CA TRP A 47 -14.61 13.32 8.75
C TRP A 47 -15.10 14.19 9.91
N ARG A 48 -15.09 13.69 11.17
CA ARG A 48 -15.44 14.49 12.36
C ARG A 48 -14.48 15.65 12.56
N ALA A 49 -13.19 15.41 12.33
CA ALA A 49 -12.11 16.36 12.52
C ALA A 49 -12.09 17.52 11.50
N GLN A 50 -12.90 17.45 10.43
CA GLN A 50 -12.97 18.53 9.45
C GLN A 50 -13.56 19.81 10.04
N GLY A 51 -12.97 20.96 9.66
CA GLY A 51 -13.45 22.30 10.04
C GLY A 51 -14.64 22.78 9.20
N GLU A 52 -14.73 24.08 8.97
CA GLU A 52 -15.75 24.69 8.08
C GLU A 52 -15.56 24.28 6.62
N GLU A 53 -14.33 24.01 6.23
CA GLU A 53 -13.95 23.50 4.92
C GLU A 53 -13.37 22.10 5.04
N ILE A 54 -13.64 21.27 4.04
CA ILE A 54 -13.11 19.90 3.96
C ILE A 54 -11.71 19.97 3.36
N ASP A 55 -10.73 19.44 4.09
CA ASP A 55 -9.35 19.27 3.64
C ASP A 55 -9.07 17.79 3.30
N PRO A 56 -9.05 17.41 2.01
CA PRO A 56 -8.75 16.04 1.59
C PRO A 56 -7.34 15.57 1.99
N GLN A 57 -6.39 16.48 2.23
CA GLN A 57 -5.03 16.11 2.65
C GLN A 57 -4.99 15.62 4.11
N ALA A 58 -5.95 16.06 4.91
CA ALA A 58 -6.11 15.62 6.29
C ALA A 58 -6.91 14.31 6.44
N MET A 59 -7.25 13.65 5.31
CA MET A 59 -8.06 12.43 5.29
C MET A 59 -7.36 11.26 4.55
N PRO A 60 -6.19 10.80 5.03
CA PRO A 60 -5.41 9.78 4.33
C PRO A 60 -6.12 8.42 4.23
N LEU A 61 -6.88 8.00 5.26
CA LEU A 61 -7.60 6.73 5.24
C LEU A 61 -8.81 6.77 4.30
N THR A 62 -9.54 7.87 4.26
CA THR A 62 -10.60 8.11 3.28
C THR A 62 -10.05 8.04 1.85
N LYS A 63 -8.90 8.67 1.61
CA LYS A 63 -8.23 8.63 0.32
C LYS A 63 -7.79 7.22 -0.06
N LEU A 64 -7.22 6.47 0.90
CA LEU A 64 -6.84 5.07 0.70
C LEU A 64 -8.05 4.20 0.32
N ALA A 65 -9.15 4.34 1.06
CA ALA A 65 -10.38 3.58 0.80
C ALA A 65 -10.99 3.92 -0.57
N ASN A 66 -11.05 5.19 -0.93
CA ASN A 66 -11.51 5.62 -2.27
C ASN A 66 -10.61 5.03 -3.37
N THR A 67 -9.29 5.03 -3.18
CA THR A 67 -8.35 4.43 -4.13
C THR A 67 -8.54 2.92 -4.24
N ALA A 68 -8.77 2.23 -3.12
CA ALA A 68 -9.02 0.79 -3.11
C ALA A 68 -10.26 0.42 -3.92
N ILE A 69 -11.37 1.16 -3.71
CA ILE A 69 -12.66 0.87 -4.33
C ILE A 69 -12.69 1.35 -5.79
N ASP A 70 -12.36 2.62 -6.04
CA ASP A 70 -12.51 3.25 -7.34
C ASP A 70 -11.35 2.96 -8.30
N GLY A 71 -10.16 2.71 -7.77
CA GLY A 71 -8.93 2.54 -8.54
C GLY A 71 -8.46 1.09 -8.62
N VAL A 72 -8.24 0.46 -7.46
CA VAL A 72 -7.64 -0.88 -7.39
C VAL A 72 -8.63 -1.96 -7.83
N THR A 73 -9.85 -1.97 -7.28
CA THR A 73 -10.83 -3.02 -7.56
C THR A 73 -11.08 -3.24 -9.06
N PRO A 74 -11.33 -2.20 -9.88
CA PRO A 74 -11.58 -2.39 -11.32
C PRO A 74 -10.33 -2.76 -12.13
N ARG A 75 -9.12 -2.55 -11.61
CA ARG A 75 -7.84 -2.81 -12.28
C ARG A 75 -6.93 -3.72 -11.46
N ARG A 76 -7.52 -4.63 -10.70
CA ARG A 76 -6.81 -5.46 -9.72
C ARG A 76 -5.59 -6.16 -10.31
N GLU A 77 -5.73 -6.81 -11.46
CA GLU A 77 -4.64 -7.55 -12.11
C GLU A 77 -3.47 -6.64 -12.55
N GLU A 78 -3.79 -5.45 -13.05
CA GLU A 78 -2.77 -4.46 -13.43
C GLU A 78 -2.00 -4.01 -12.19
N VAL A 79 -2.70 -3.70 -11.09
CA VAL A 79 -2.08 -3.27 -9.82
C VAL A 79 -1.20 -4.38 -9.24
N ILE A 80 -1.65 -5.63 -9.26
CA ILE A 80 -0.84 -6.78 -8.83
C ILE A 80 0.43 -6.91 -9.68
N ALA A 81 0.31 -6.78 -11.00
CA ALA A 81 1.44 -6.85 -11.91
C ALA A 81 2.45 -5.71 -11.68
N GLU A 82 1.97 -4.49 -11.47
CA GLU A 82 2.80 -3.33 -11.14
C GLU A 82 3.56 -3.53 -9.82
N ILE A 83 2.88 -3.96 -8.76
CA ILE A 83 3.51 -4.22 -7.46
C ILE A 83 4.55 -5.34 -7.58
N ALA A 84 4.21 -6.46 -8.22
CA ALA A 84 5.12 -7.59 -8.40
C ALA A 84 6.36 -7.24 -9.24
N ALA A 85 6.24 -6.27 -10.16
CA ALA A 85 7.36 -5.82 -10.98
C ALA A 85 8.51 -5.21 -10.17
N PHE A 86 8.24 -4.62 -9.00
CA PHE A 86 9.28 -4.09 -8.10
C PHE A 86 10.23 -5.18 -7.62
N ALA A 87 9.79 -6.42 -7.48
CA ALA A 87 10.65 -7.52 -7.06
C ALA A 87 11.78 -7.82 -8.06
N LYS A 88 11.65 -7.42 -9.33
CA LYS A 88 12.71 -7.59 -10.35
C LYS A 88 13.91 -6.67 -10.09
N HIS A 89 13.68 -5.56 -9.41
CA HIS A 89 14.68 -4.52 -9.15
C HIS A 89 14.62 -4.05 -7.70
N ASP A 90 14.36 -4.96 -6.77
CA ASP A 90 14.26 -4.62 -5.35
C ASP A 90 15.58 -4.02 -4.86
N HIS A 91 15.46 -2.87 -4.18
CA HIS A 91 16.60 -2.11 -3.69
C HIS A 91 17.48 -2.92 -2.72
N LEU A 92 16.89 -3.83 -1.95
CA LEU A 92 17.62 -4.72 -1.04
C LEU A 92 18.60 -5.64 -1.79
N CYS A 93 18.46 -5.83 -3.09
CA CYS A 93 19.36 -6.64 -3.88
C CYS A 93 20.60 -5.90 -4.36
N TYR A 94 20.64 -4.56 -4.31
CA TYR A 94 21.78 -3.79 -4.79
C TYR A 94 22.71 -3.43 -3.63
N ARG A 95 23.97 -3.87 -3.71
CA ARG A 95 25.00 -3.62 -2.71
C ARG A 95 26.09 -2.71 -3.28
N THR A 96 26.64 -1.84 -2.45
CA THR A 96 27.81 -1.06 -2.85
C THR A 96 29.04 -1.95 -3.07
N ASP A 97 29.94 -1.53 -3.96
CA ASP A 97 31.26 -2.15 -4.09
C ASP A 97 32.23 -1.58 -3.06
N THR A 98 32.11 -0.28 -2.80
CA THR A 98 32.99 0.49 -1.91
C THR A 98 32.23 1.61 -1.21
N PRO A 99 32.63 2.00 0.00
CA PRO A 99 33.65 1.38 0.85
C PRO A 99 33.15 0.07 1.51
N ALA A 100 34.07 -0.81 1.90
CA ALA A 100 33.76 -2.10 2.50
C ALA A 100 32.89 -1.99 3.76
N GLU A 101 33.04 -0.93 4.54
CA GLU A 101 32.22 -0.68 5.73
C GLU A 101 30.75 -0.46 5.37
N LEU A 102 30.44 0.23 4.28
CA LEU A 102 29.07 0.42 3.83
C LEU A 102 28.47 -0.91 3.32
N LEU A 103 29.24 -1.70 2.57
CA LEU A 103 28.82 -3.04 2.16
C LEU A 103 28.48 -3.91 3.37
N ARG A 104 29.33 -3.90 4.42
CA ARG A 104 29.09 -4.65 5.65
C ARG A 104 27.75 -4.23 6.30
N ARG A 105 27.52 -2.93 6.46
CA ARG A 105 26.26 -2.40 7.04
C ARG A 105 25.04 -2.77 6.21
N GLN A 106 25.15 -2.70 4.88
CA GLN A 106 24.05 -3.13 3.99
C GLN A 106 23.75 -4.63 4.17
N SER A 107 24.79 -5.48 4.22
CA SER A 107 24.59 -6.91 4.41
C SER A 107 23.97 -7.21 5.78
N GLU A 108 24.48 -6.61 6.84
CA GLU A 108 23.93 -6.81 8.19
C GLU A 108 22.46 -6.38 8.33
N ALA A 109 22.06 -5.30 7.65
CA ALA A 109 20.69 -4.77 7.71
C ALA A 109 19.72 -5.49 6.76
N TRP A 110 20.18 -5.89 5.57
CA TRP A 110 19.30 -6.31 4.48
C TRP A 110 19.28 -7.81 4.23
N ASP A 111 20.37 -8.55 4.49
CA ASP A 111 20.38 -10.00 4.30
C ASP A 111 19.33 -10.71 5.17
N PRO A 112 19.05 -10.31 6.42
CA PRO A 112 17.97 -10.90 7.21
C PRO A 112 16.59 -10.74 6.56
N LEU A 113 16.34 -9.63 5.84
CA LEU A 113 15.08 -9.37 5.14
C LEU A 113 14.95 -10.27 3.90
N LEU A 114 16.02 -10.46 3.14
CA LEU A 114 16.06 -11.39 2.01
C LEU A 114 15.88 -12.84 2.47
N ASP A 115 16.52 -13.22 3.56
CA ASP A 115 16.35 -14.54 4.20
C ASP A 115 14.92 -14.77 4.67
N TRP A 116 14.30 -13.74 5.26
CA TRP A 116 12.91 -13.79 5.67
C TRP A 116 11.98 -13.98 4.46
N ALA A 117 12.17 -13.24 3.37
CA ALA A 117 11.40 -13.36 2.15
C ALA A 117 11.54 -14.77 1.54
N ALA A 118 12.76 -15.30 1.49
CA ALA A 118 13.03 -16.65 1.02
C ALA A 118 12.30 -17.72 1.85
N LYS A 119 12.34 -17.61 3.18
CA LYS A 119 11.66 -18.55 4.10
C LYS A 119 10.15 -18.40 4.09
N ARG A 120 9.64 -17.17 4.07
CA ARG A 120 8.20 -16.85 4.21
C ARG A 120 7.42 -17.13 2.94
N TYR A 121 8.02 -16.82 1.78
CA TYR A 121 7.34 -16.87 0.49
C TYR A 121 7.95 -17.87 -0.49
N GLY A 122 9.06 -18.55 -0.13
CA GLY A 122 9.80 -19.39 -1.09
C GLY A 122 10.43 -18.56 -2.22
N ALA A 123 10.81 -17.31 -1.94
CA ALA A 123 11.27 -16.34 -2.91
C ALA A 123 12.72 -15.88 -2.62
N PRO A 124 13.72 -16.73 -2.83
CA PRO A 124 15.11 -16.30 -2.70
C PRO A 124 15.45 -15.27 -3.78
N LEU A 125 15.84 -14.07 -3.36
CA LEU A 125 16.32 -13.01 -4.24
C LEU A 125 17.85 -12.97 -4.21
N VAL A 126 18.45 -12.56 -5.33
CA VAL A 126 19.90 -12.57 -5.54
C VAL A 126 20.47 -11.18 -5.33
N PRO A 127 21.25 -10.93 -4.24
CA PRO A 127 21.95 -9.67 -4.07
C PRO A 127 23.16 -9.59 -5.01
N VAL A 128 23.42 -8.39 -5.53
CA VAL A 128 24.53 -8.10 -6.45
C VAL A 128 25.32 -6.90 -5.96
N LYS A 129 26.62 -6.87 -6.27
CA LYS A 129 27.48 -5.70 -6.01
C LYS A 129 27.49 -4.77 -7.22
N GLY A 130 27.51 -3.48 -6.96
CA GLY A 130 27.50 -2.43 -7.97
C GLY A 130 26.10 -2.17 -8.53
N ILE A 131 26.06 -1.50 -9.66
CA ILE A 131 24.83 -1.03 -10.32
C ILE A 131 24.39 -1.93 -11.47
N THR A 132 25.10 -3.02 -11.75
CA THR A 132 24.74 -3.94 -12.83
C THR A 132 23.52 -4.76 -12.41
N SER A 133 22.44 -4.62 -13.18
CA SER A 133 21.22 -5.38 -12.95
C SER A 133 21.46 -6.87 -13.20
N VAL A 134 20.99 -7.70 -12.28
CA VAL A 134 20.93 -9.15 -12.44
C VAL A 134 19.47 -9.56 -12.45
N ALA A 135 19.09 -10.42 -13.40
CA ALA A 135 17.75 -10.97 -13.44
C ALA A 135 17.46 -11.81 -12.18
N GLN A 136 16.40 -11.46 -11.48
CA GLN A 136 15.92 -12.25 -10.35
C GLN A 136 15.27 -13.55 -10.84
N PRO A 137 15.34 -14.66 -10.05
CA PRO A 137 14.72 -15.93 -10.45
C PRO A 137 13.22 -15.76 -10.71
N GLU A 138 12.75 -16.23 -11.86
CA GLU A 138 11.31 -16.15 -12.21
C GLU A 138 10.42 -16.89 -11.19
N THR A 139 10.92 -17.95 -10.58
CA THR A 139 10.23 -18.66 -9.49
C THR A 139 10.03 -17.78 -8.27
N SER A 140 11.01 -16.95 -7.91
CA SER A 140 10.92 -16.00 -6.80
C SER A 140 9.96 -14.87 -7.13
N ILE A 141 10.02 -14.33 -8.34
CA ILE A 141 9.07 -13.30 -8.81
C ILE A 141 7.64 -13.85 -8.79
N GLY A 142 7.43 -15.07 -9.30
CA GLY A 142 6.13 -15.74 -9.27
C GLY A 142 5.61 -15.97 -7.85
N ALA A 143 6.46 -16.40 -6.93
CA ALA A 143 6.09 -16.62 -5.53
C ALA A 143 5.67 -15.30 -4.83
N LEU A 144 6.39 -14.21 -5.06
CA LEU A 144 6.03 -12.89 -4.53
C LEU A 144 4.74 -12.38 -5.16
N ARG A 145 4.56 -12.54 -6.48
CA ARG A 145 3.31 -12.22 -7.16
C ARG A 145 2.13 -12.96 -6.53
N ASN A 146 2.24 -14.27 -6.34
CA ASN A 146 1.20 -15.08 -5.71
C ASN A 146 0.85 -14.57 -4.29
N ALA A 147 1.86 -14.15 -3.52
CA ALA A 147 1.61 -13.54 -2.21
C ALA A 147 0.82 -12.23 -2.31
N VAL A 148 1.15 -11.38 -3.28
CA VAL A 148 0.42 -10.12 -3.54
C VAL A 148 -1.02 -10.40 -4.00
N GLU A 149 -1.26 -11.43 -4.77
CA GLU A 149 -2.59 -11.85 -5.24
C GLU A 149 -3.55 -12.24 -4.10
N THR A 150 -3.04 -12.61 -2.94
CA THR A 150 -3.88 -12.95 -1.76
C THR A 150 -4.44 -11.70 -1.05
N LEU A 151 -3.93 -10.53 -1.34
CA LEU A 151 -4.31 -9.28 -0.66
C LEU A 151 -5.65 -8.77 -1.17
N ASP A 152 -6.45 -8.21 -0.28
CA ASP A 152 -7.67 -7.50 -0.65
C ASP A 152 -7.34 -6.12 -1.30
N PRO A 153 -8.32 -5.43 -1.90
CA PRO A 153 -8.08 -4.14 -2.55
C PRO A 153 -7.53 -3.05 -1.62
N PHE A 154 -7.86 -3.08 -0.34
CA PHE A 154 -7.36 -2.09 0.64
C PHE A 154 -5.89 -2.34 0.96
N ALA A 155 -5.53 -3.59 1.20
CA ALA A 155 -4.15 -4.01 1.40
C ALA A 155 -3.30 -3.75 0.14
N LEU A 156 -3.82 -4.01 -1.06
CA LEU A 156 -3.16 -3.69 -2.33
C LEU A 156 -2.94 -2.18 -2.49
N SER A 157 -3.94 -1.36 -2.14
CA SER A 157 -3.83 0.10 -2.18
C SER A 157 -2.73 0.60 -1.24
N ALA A 158 -2.69 0.09 -0.01
CA ALA A 158 -1.69 0.44 0.99
C ALA A 158 -0.27 -0.01 0.57
N LEU A 159 -0.14 -1.23 0.07
CA LEU A 159 1.13 -1.78 -0.41
C LEU A 159 1.64 -0.99 -1.62
N GLY A 160 0.79 -0.70 -2.60
CA GLY A 160 1.15 0.10 -3.77
C GLY A 160 1.65 1.49 -3.39
N LEU A 161 1.00 2.15 -2.44
CA LEU A 161 1.46 3.44 -1.92
C LEU A 161 2.81 3.32 -1.21
N SER A 162 3.02 2.26 -0.42
CA SER A 162 4.27 2.04 0.31
C SER A 162 5.44 1.78 -0.64
N VAL A 163 5.25 0.95 -1.67
CA VAL A 163 6.28 0.62 -2.65
C VAL A 163 6.69 1.85 -3.46
N THR A 164 5.73 2.65 -3.92
CA THR A 164 6.01 3.90 -4.66
C THR A 164 6.68 4.96 -3.78
N SER A 165 6.32 5.04 -2.50
CA SER A 165 6.94 5.97 -1.54
C SER A 165 8.37 5.59 -1.20
N ALA A 166 8.70 4.30 -1.10
CA ALA A 166 10.06 3.82 -0.82
C ALA A 166 11.04 4.20 -1.94
N VAL A 167 10.58 4.33 -3.18
CA VAL A 167 11.40 4.80 -4.33
C VAL A 167 11.65 6.31 -4.26
N LEU A 168 10.82 7.06 -3.53
CA LEU A 168 10.92 8.53 -3.42
C LEU A 168 11.73 9.01 -2.21
N VAL A 169 12.17 8.12 -1.32
CA VAL A 169 12.88 8.44 -0.06
C VAL A 169 14.40 8.24 -0.15
N ILE A 170 14.93 8.01 -1.36
CA ILE A 170 16.38 7.92 -1.60
C ILE A 170 16.86 9.13 -2.40
#